data_24cb9bcdc07d006cf27db79325bf188a
#
_entry.id   24cb9bcdc07d006cf27db79325bf188a
#
_cell.length_a   1.000
_cell.length_b   1.000
_cell.length_c   1.000
_cell.angle_alpha   90.00
_cell.angle_beta   90.00
_cell.angle_gamma   90.00
#
_symmetry.space_group_name_H-M   'P 1'
#
loop_
_entity.id
_entity.type
_entity.pdbx_description
1 polymer ?
#
loop_
_entity_poly.entity_id
_entity_poly.type
_entity_poly.pdbx_seq_one_letter_code
_entity_poly.pdbx_strand_id
1 'polypeptide(L)'
;MVEILKAGVRFLGLAPKTLADVYTDIATIAGVVGVNERGQAVIANMQREIETAKRQVKGKKRLRVSCEEWGKPVILSQRWVAELVDAAGGEFLGDPGTHSSAELVLAMDPDVVVAAWCGAGDRVPLEKIVRDRKWQQMSAVREGRVYCISDELLNTPAPTLVSGLHALAAAIHPDAFPQPEGLRCINDARAPTDTRQSD
;
A
#
# COMPACT_ATOMS: atom_id res chain seq x y z
N MET A 1 -19.34 -14.90 -14.36
CA MET A 1 -19.58 -13.61 -15.03
C MET A 1 -20.75 -13.68 -16.03
N VAL A 2 -20.83 -14.69 -16.89
CA VAL A 2 -21.92 -14.85 -17.90
C VAL A 2 -23.33 -14.83 -17.30
N GLU A 3 -23.55 -15.45 -16.14
CA GLU A 3 -24.87 -15.49 -15.49
C GLU A 3 -25.32 -14.12 -14.96
N ILE A 4 -24.39 -13.30 -14.44
CA ILE A 4 -24.67 -11.94 -13.97
C ILE A 4 -25.13 -11.05 -15.13
N LEU A 5 -24.48 -11.19 -16.31
CA LEU A 5 -24.82 -10.42 -17.50
C LEU A 5 -26.19 -10.80 -18.09
N LYS A 6 -26.72 -12.02 -17.79
CA LYS A 6 -28.05 -12.47 -18.21
C LYS A 6 -29.19 -11.94 -17.33
N ALA A 7 -28.88 -11.38 -16.17
CA ALA A 7 -29.89 -11.00 -15.17
C ALA A 7 -30.72 -9.76 -15.51
N GLY A 8 -30.54 -9.11 -16.68
CA GLY A 8 -31.29 -7.94 -17.11
C GLY A 8 -31.05 -6.67 -16.26
N VAL A 9 -30.04 -6.70 -15.37
CA VAL A 9 -29.64 -5.58 -14.52
C VAL A 9 -28.57 -4.74 -15.21
N ARG A 10 -28.49 -3.45 -14.86
CA ARG A 10 -27.39 -2.60 -15.28
C ARG A 10 -26.16 -2.97 -14.48
N PHE A 11 -25.03 -3.14 -15.17
CA PHE A 11 -23.77 -3.53 -14.59
C PHE A 11 -22.70 -2.48 -14.89
N LEU A 12 -21.95 -2.07 -13.88
CA LEU A 12 -20.81 -1.18 -14.00
C LEU A 12 -19.56 -1.97 -13.55
N GLY A 13 -18.65 -2.26 -14.49
CA GLY A 13 -17.36 -2.86 -14.21
C GLY A 13 -16.30 -1.78 -14.00
N LEU A 14 -15.53 -1.87 -12.91
CA LEU A 14 -14.41 -1.00 -12.61
C LEU A 14 -13.14 -1.85 -12.54
N ALA A 15 -12.05 -1.37 -13.12
CA ALA A 15 -10.77 -2.08 -13.14
C ALA A 15 -9.59 -1.06 -13.17
N PRO A 16 -9.46 -0.21 -12.13
CA PRO A 16 -8.44 0.81 -12.09
C PRO A 16 -7.05 0.17 -12.01
N LYS A 17 -6.07 0.82 -12.61
CA LYS A 17 -4.65 0.44 -12.55
C LYS A 17 -3.79 1.54 -11.92
N THR A 18 -4.17 2.78 -12.12
CA THR A 18 -3.45 3.98 -11.70
C THR A 18 -4.32 4.83 -10.77
N LEU A 19 -3.73 5.82 -10.10
CA LEU A 19 -4.51 6.82 -9.34
C LEU A 19 -5.47 7.62 -10.25
N ALA A 20 -5.08 7.87 -11.50
CA ALA A 20 -5.96 8.53 -12.47
C ALA A 20 -7.20 7.70 -12.77
N ASP A 21 -7.06 6.38 -12.88
CA ASP A 21 -8.20 5.48 -13.05
C ASP A 21 -9.10 5.48 -11.81
N VAL A 22 -8.53 5.50 -10.61
CA VAL A 22 -9.30 5.62 -9.35
C VAL A 22 -10.15 6.90 -9.34
N TYR A 23 -9.59 8.04 -9.79
CA TYR A 23 -10.36 9.29 -9.91
C TYR A 23 -11.50 9.16 -10.93
N THR A 24 -11.24 8.51 -12.06
CA THR A 24 -12.25 8.23 -13.09
C THR A 24 -13.38 7.36 -12.54
N ASP A 25 -13.04 6.32 -11.77
CA ASP A 25 -14.01 5.42 -11.15
C ASP A 25 -14.88 6.16 -10.12
N ILE A 26 -14.27 7.02 -9.28
CA ILE A 26 -15.03 7.86 -8.33
C ILE A 26 -16.01 8.78 -9.07
N ALA A 27 -15.57 9.44 -10.14
CA ALA A 27 -16.43 10.31 -10.96
C ALA A 27 -17.58 9.52 -11.61
N THR A 28 -17.26 8.31 -12.13
CA THR A 28 -18.24 7.42 -12.76
C THR A 28 -19.31 6.97 -11.77
N ILE A 29 -18.90 6.48 -10.58
CA ILE A 29 -19.82 6.10 -9.52
C ILE A 29 -20.69 7.27 -9.10
N ALA A 30 -20.09 8.46 -8.88
CA ALA A 30 -20.81 9.66 -8.51
C ALA A 30 -21.86 10.07 -9.57
N GLY A 31 -21.52 9.90 -10.86
CA GLY A 31 -22.45 10.12 -11.97
C GLY A 31 -23.62 9.16 -11.96
N VAL A 32 -23.38 7.88 -11.73
CA VAL A 32 -24.42 6.83 -11.68
C VAL A 32 -25.41 7.08 -10.55
N VAL A 33 -24.93 7.51 -9.37
CA VAL A 33 -25.78 7.75 -8.19
C VAL A 33 -26.26 9.21 -8.06
N GLY A 34 -25.92 10.09 -9.02
CA GLY A 34 -26.42 11.46 -9.08
C GLY A 34 -25.80 12.43 -8.09
N VAL A 35 -24.56 12.19 -7.64
CA VAL A 35 -23.83 13.03 -6.65
C VAL A 35 -22.49 13.57 -7.19
N ASN A 36 -22.52 14.07 -8.42
CA ASN A 36 -21.31 14.51 -9.16
C ASN A 36 -20.43 15.50 -8.37
N GLU A 37 -21.02 16.51 -7.76
CA GLU A 37 -20.26 17.53 -6.99
C GLU A 37 -19.53 16.90 -5.81
N ARG A 38 -20.16 15.94 -5.13
CA ARG A 38 -19.52 15.20 -4.03
C ARG A 38 -18.37 14.34 -4.52
N GLY A 39 -18.52 13.67 -5.68
CA GLY A 39 -17.44 12.92 -6.33
C GLY A 39 -16.24 13.80 -6.66
N GLN A 40 -16.49 14.98 -7.25
CA GLN A 40 -15.43 15.94 -7.57
C GLN A 40 -14.73 16.48 -6.31
N ALA A 41 -15.48 16.74 -5.24
CA ALA A 41 -14.89 17.16 -3.96
C ALA A 41 -13.95 16.10 -3.36
N VAL A 42 -14.32 14.81 -3.43
CA VAL A 42 -13.48 13.69 -3.01
C VAL A 42 -12.20 13.63 -3.82
N ILE A 43 -12.28 13.67 -5.15
CA ILE A 43 -11.13 13.66 -6.05
C ILE A 43 -10.20 14.83 -5.75
N ALA A 44 -10.74 16.06 -5.66
CA ALA A 44 -9.95 17.25 -5.36
C ALA A 44 -9.23 17.15 -3.99
N ASN A 45 -9.88 16.53 -2.99
CA ASN A 45 -9.25 16.27 -1.71
C ASN A 45 -8.07 15.29 -1.85
N MET A 46 -8.26 14.17 -2.51
CA MET A 46 -7.18 13.18 -2.73
C MET A 46 -5.98 13.82 -3.45
N GLN A 47 -6.22 14.56 -4.53
CA GLN A 47 -5.16 15.25 -5.27
C GLN A 47 -4.42 16.27 -4.41
N ARG A 48 -5.12 17.04 -3.58
CA ARG A 48 -4.53 18.02 -2.68
C ARG A 48 -3.62 17.35 -1.62
N GLU A 49 -4.05 16.23 -1.04
CA GLU A 49 -3.26 15.48 -0.07
C GLU A 49 -1.98 14.91 -0.71
N ILE A 50 -2.08 14.35 -1.93
CA ILE A 50 -0.94 13.85 -2.69
C ILE A 50 0.05 14.98 -2.98
N GLU A 51 -0.40 16.13 -3.46
CA GLU A 51 0.47 17.27 -3.75
C GLU A 51 1.08 17.87 -2.47
N THR A 52 0.38 17.76 -1.34
CA THR A 52 0.91 18.20 -0.05
C THR A 52 2.04 17.28 0.41
N ALA A 53 1.86 15.95 0.33
CA ALA A 53 2.91 14.98 0.65
C ALA A 53 4.14 15.20 -0.23
N LYS A 54 3.98 15.33 -1.54
CA LYS A 54 5.10 15.63 -2.48
C LYS A 54 5.89 16.88 -2.08
N ARG A 55 5.20 17.94 -1.67
CA ARG A 55 5.88 19.17 -1.21
C ARG A 55 6.67 18.96 0.08
N GLN A 56 6.12 18.19 1.03
CA GLN A 56 6.77 17.91 2.31
C GLN A 56 8.04 17.08 2.17
N VAL A 57 8.09 16.17 1.18
CA VAL A 57 9.25 15.32 0.93
C VAL A 57 10.25 15.93 -0.07
N LYS A 58 9.96 17.10 -0.62
CA LYS A 58 10.82 17.75 -1.61
C LYS A 58 12.22 17.99 -1.05
N GLY A 59 13.23 17.49 -1.75
CA GLY A 59 14.63 17.59 -1.35
C GLY A 59 15.09 16.56 -0.31
N LYS A 60 14.21 15.68 0.18
CA LYS A 60 14.62 14.55 1.01
C LYS A 60 15.25 13.43 0.16
N LYS A 61 16.09 12.60 0.77
CA LYS A 61 16.64 11.40 0.12
C LYS A 61 15.50 10.46 -0.26
N ARG A 62 15.46 10.04 -1.51
CA ARG A 62 14.52 9.00 -1.96
C ARG A 62 15.02 7.65 -1.48
N LEU A 63 14.20 6.95 -0.72
CA LEU A 63 14.48 5.60 -0.24
C LEU A 63 13.87 4.57 -1.19
N ARG A 64 14.57 3.44 -1.35
CA ARG A 64 14.16 2.31 -2.18
C ARG A 64 13.17 1.46 -1.40
N VAL A 65 11.95 1.30 -1.92
CA VAL A 65 10.83 0.69 -1.21
C VAL A 65 10.36 -0.57 -1.93
N SER A 66 10.39 -1.70 -1.24
CA SER A 66 9.67 -2.90 -1.65
C SER A 66 8.33 -2.94 -0.93
N CYS A 67 7.23 -2.95 -1.68
CA CYS A 67 5.88 -3.06 -1.13
C CYS A 67 5.17 -4.27 -1.73
N GLU A 68 4.64 -5.15 -0.87
CA GLU A 68 3.98 -6.37 -1.28
C GLU A 68 2.54 -6.46 -0.75
N GLU A 69 1.63 -6.93 -1.61
CA GLU A 69 0.21 -7.16 -1.27
C GLU A 69 -0.11 -8.63 -0.97
N TRP A 70 0.86 -9.53 -1.21
CA TRP A 70 0.74 -10.95 -0.91
C TRP A 70 2.11 -11.57 -0.66
N GLY A 71 2.17 -12.48 0.30
CA GLY A 71 3.44 -12.99 0.78
C GLY A 71 3.90 -14.32 0.21
N LYS A 72 2.99 -15.15 -0.34
CA LYS A 72 3.35 -16.48 -0.87
C LYS A 72 2.35 -16.95 -1.94
N PRO A 73 2.71 -16.85 -3.24
CA PRO A 73 3.94 -16.22 -3.74
C PRO A 73 4.02 -14.74 -3.39
N VAL A 74 5.20 -14.14 -3.46
CA VAL A 74 5.33 -12.68 -3.32
C VAL A 74 4.65 -12.02 -4.51
N ILE A 75 3.70 -11.12 -4.24
CA ILE A 75 3.08 -10.27 -5.25
C ILE A 75 3.35 -8.83 -4.83
N LEU A 76 4.01 -8.06 -5.71
CA LEU A 76 4.27 -6.65 -5.48
C LEU A 76 2.97 -5.85 -5.60
N SER A 77 2.85 -4.81 -4.79
CA SER A 77 1.66 -3.95 -4.75
C SER A 77 1.39 -3.29 -6.10
N GLN A 78 0.14 -2.90 -6.31
CA GLN A 78 -0.38 -2.36 -7.57
C GLN A 78 0.26 -1.03 -7.95
N ARG A 79 0.08 -0.63 -9.23
CA ARG A 79 0.68 0.60 -9.77
C ARG A 79 0.24 1.86 -9.03
N TRP A 80 -1.01 1.97 -8.58
CA TRP A 80 -1.43 3.13 -7.77
C TRP A 80 -0.66 3.21 -6.44
N VAL A 81 -0.23 2.07 -5.86
CA VAL A 81 0.63 2.06 -4.66
C VAL A 81 2.04 2.55 -5.01
N ALA A 82 2.58 2.14 -6.16
CA ALA A 82 3.87 2.66 -6.63
C ALA A 82 3.82 4.19 -6.84
N GLU A 83 2.71 4.71 -7.37
CA GLU A 83 2.48 6.16 -7.51
C GLU A 83 2.38 6.87 -6.14
N LEU A 84 1.79 6.22 -5.12
CA LEU A 84 1.77 6.73 -3.76
C LEU A 84 3.16 6.69 -3.09
N VAL A 85 3.96 5.65 -3.33
CA VAL A 85 5.36 5.57 -2.88
C VAL A 85 6.18 6.71 -3.48
N ASP A 86 6.01 7.01 -4.78
CA ASP A 86 6.65 8.14 -5.43
C ASP A 86 6.23 9.47 -4.80
N ALA A 87 4.93 9.67 -4.56
CA ALA A 87 4.38 10.86 -3.91
C ALA A 87 4.88 11.02 -2.46
N ALA A 88 5.13 9.91 -1.77
CA ALA A 88 5.72 9.86 -0.43
C ALA A 88 7.25 10.04 -0.41
N GLY A 89 7.90 10.29 -1.55
CA GLY A 89 9.34 10.50 -1.67
C GLY A 89 10.16 9.21 -1.67
N GLY A 90 9.56 8.07 -1.99
CA GLY A 90 10.24 6.79 -2.20
C GLY A 90 10.48 6.47 -3.67
N GLU A 91 11.19 5.38 -3.91
CA GLU A 91 11.38 4.72 -5.20
C GLU A 91 10.85 3.30 -5.07
N PHE A 92 9.75 2.99 -5.79
CA PHE A 92 9.17 1.66 -5.78
C PHE A 92 10.06 0.67 -6.52
N LEU A 93 10.36 -0.49 -5.90
CA LEU A 93 11.21 -1.52 -6.50
C LEU A 93 10.40 -2.61 -7.16
N GLY A 94 10.83 -2.99 -8.37
CA GLY A 94 10.20 -4.02 -9.19
C GLY A 94 9.06 -3.47 -10.05
N ASP A 95 8.35 -4.39 -10.73
CA ASP A 95 7.22 -4.04 -11.60
C ASP A 95 5.90 -4.20 -10.82
N PRO A 96 5.12 -3.12 -10.63
CA PRO A 96 3.91 -3.15 -9.82
C PRO A 96 2.87 -4.17 -10.30
N GLY A 97 2.25 -4.88 -9.35
CA GLY A 97 1.21 -5.89 -9.61
C GLY A 97 1.74 -7.22 -10.14
N THR A 98 3.06 -7.42 -10.18
CA THR A 98 3.66 -8.66 -10.70
C THR A 98 4.10 -9.61 -9.59
N HIS A 99 4.30 -10.86 -9.97
CA HIS A 99 4.91 -11.85 -9.11
C HIS A 99 6.41 -11.58 -8.93
N SER A 100 6.89 -11.79 -7.73
CA SER A 100 8.30 -11.71 -7.35
C SER A 100 8.69 -12.91 -6.50
N SER A 101 9.91 -12.91 -5.98
CA SER A 101 10.37 -13.90 -5.00
C SER A 101 11.10 -13.23 -3.85
N ALA A 102 11.22 -13.95 -2.73
CA ALA A 102 11.96 -13.48 -1.57
C ALA A 102 13.44 -13.21 -1.91
N GLU A 103 14.02 -14.00 -2.80
CA GLU A 103 15.40 -13.90 -3.27
C GLU A 103 15.59 -12.65 -4.14
N LEU A 104 14.64 -12.34 -5.03
CA LEU A 104 14.68 -11.14 -5.86
C LEU A 104 14.55 -9.88 -5.02
N VAL A 105 13.64 -9.87 -4.03
CA VAL A 105 13.51 -8.73 -3.09
C VAL A 105 14.80 -8.56 -2.28
N LEU A 106 15.40 -9.66 -1.79
CA LEU A 106 16.68 -9.62 -1.10
C LEU A 106 17.82 -9.08 -1.97
N ALA A 107 17.88 -9.51 -3.23
CA ALA A 107 18.91 -9.05 -4.18
C ALA A 107 18.77 -7.56 -4.51
N MET A 108 17.56 -7.01 -4.48
CA MET A 108 17.33 -5.57 -4.64
C MET A 108 17.74 -4.76 -3.41
N ASP A 109 17.90 -5.39 -2.24
CA ASP A 109 18.25 -4.77 -0.96
C ASP A 109 17.53 -3.43 -0.70
N PRO A 110 16.21 -3.43 -0.48
CA PRO A 110 15.45 -2.21 -0.25
C PRO A 110 15.86 -1.50 1.06
N ASP A 111 15.71 -0.17 1.07
CA ASP A 111 15.86 0.64 2.28
C ASP A 111 14.64 0.53 3.21
N VAL A 112 13.46 0.22 2.64
CA VAL A 112 12.18 0.06 3.34
C VAL A 112 11.43 -1.13 2.77
N VAL A 113 10.86 -1.97 3.63
CA VAL A 113 9.93 -3.05 3.26
C VAL A 113 8.56 -2.75 3.85
N VAL A 114 7.54 -2.83 3.02
CA VAL A 114 6.13 -2.70 3.42
C VAL A 114 5.38 -3.98 3.04
N ALA A 115 4.72 -4.59 4.02
CA ALA A 115 3.82 -5.71 3.80
C ALA A 115 2.37 -5.27 4.09
N ALA A 116 1.54 -5.24 3.04
CA ALA A 116 0.12 -4.91 3.10
C ALA A 116 -0.69 -6.10 2.56
N TRP A 117 -0.63 -7.24 3.25
CA TRP A 117 -1.20 -8.47 2.73
C TRP A 117 -2.72 -8.48 2.76
N CYS A 118 -3.34 -8.75 1.62
CA CYS A 118 -4.80 -8.83 1.48
C CYS A 118 -5.45 -9.70 2.54
N GLY A 119 -6.39 -9.14 3.30
CA GLY A 119 -7.13 -9.79 4.38
C GLY A 119 -6.39 -9.93 5.70
N ALA A 120 -5.14 -9.46 5.80
CA ALA A 120 -4.37 -9.53 7.03
C ALA A 120 -4.57 -8.32 7.97
N GLY A 121 -5.02 -7.19 7.44
CA GLY A 121 -5.08 -5.93 8.18
C GLY A 121 -3.67 -5.53 8.64
N ASP A 122 -3.52 -5.20 9.92
CA ASP A 122 -2.26 -4.85 10.57
C ASP A 122 -1.51 -6.06 11.18
N ARG A 123 -1.99 -7.30 10.94
CA ARG A 123 -1.53 -8.53 11.60
C ARG A 123 -0.47 -9.31 10.80
N VAL A 124 0.12 -8.74 9.78
CA VAL A 124 1.18 -9.40 9.00
C VAL A 124 2.35 -9.76 9.94
N PRO A 125 2.80 -11.04 9.99
CA PRO A 125 3.83 -11.49 10.94
C PRO A 125 5.25 -11.12 10.45
N LEU A 126 5.65 -9.84 10.65
CA LEU A 126 6.88 -9.26 10.09
C LEU A 126 8.14 -10.04 10.49
N GLU A 127 8.28 -10.42 11.77
CA GLU A 127 9.43 -11.15 12.29
C GLU A 127 9.52 -12.56 11.66
N LYS A 128 8.38 -13.21 11.46
CA LYS A 128 8.29 -14.50 10.77
C LYS A 128 8.71 -14.39 9.32
N ILE A 129 8.28 -13.34 8.61
CA ILE A 129 8.68 -13.06 7.23
C ILE A 129 10.19 -12.92 7.14
N VAL A 130 10.79 -12.06 7.96
CA VAL A 130 12.24 -11.83 7.98
C VAL A 130 13.01 -13.10 8.22
N ARG A 131 12.58 -13.91 9.20
CA ARG A 131 13.22 -15.18 9.56
C ARG A 131 13.09 -16.20 8.43
N ASP A 132 11.88 -16.45 7.95
CA ASP A 132 11.59 -17.54 7.00
C ASP A 132 12.18 -17.26 5.62
N ARG A 133 12.31 -15.98 5.24
CA ARG A 133 12.92 -15.53 3.98
C ARG A 133 14.41 -15.24 4.09
N LYS A 134 15.01 -15.40 5.29
CA LYS A 134 16.45 -15.17 5.56
C LYS A 134 16.90 -13.73 5.24
N TRP A 135 16.07 -12.74 5.58
CA TRP A 135 16.28 -11.33 5.28
C TRP A 135 17.07 -10.56 6.36
N GLN A 136 17.66 -11.25 7.36
CA GLN A 136 18.33 -10.61 8.50
C GLN A 136 19.46 -9.64 8.10
N GLN A 137 20.08 -9.86 6.92
CA GLN A 137 21.15 -9.01 6.42
C GLN A 137 20.67 -7.87 5.50
N MET A 138 19.38 -7.84 5.14
CA MET A 138 18.79 -6.79 4.32
C MET A 138 18.90 -5.44 5.02
N SER A 139 19.19 -4.37 4.27
CA SER A 139 19.34 -3.01 4.80
C SER A 139 18.09 -2.55 5.57
N ALA A 140 16.90 -2.77 5.04
CA ALA A 140 15.64 -2.43 5.72
C ALA A 140 15.50 -3.13 7.09
N VAL A 141 15.92 -4.39 7.21
CA VAL A 141 15.82 -5.16 8.45
C VAL A 141 16.81 -4.66 9.48
N ARG A 142 18.07 -4.43 9.09
CA ARG A 142 19.12 -3.93 9.99
C ARG A 142 18.80 -2.55 10.56
N GLU A 143 18.06 -1.73 9.79
CA GLU A 143 17.65 -0.39 10.20
C GLU A 143 16.25 -0.36 10.84
N GLY A 144 15.61 -1.52 11.01
CA GLY A 144 14.26 -1.63 11.61
C GLY A 144 13.16 -1.02 10.73
N ARG A 145 13.38 -0.89 9.42
CA ARG A 145 12.45 -0.28 8.46
C ARG A 145 11.61 -1.32 7.72
N VAL A 146 11.05 -2.25 8.49
CA VAL A 146 10.08 -3.24 8.01
C VAL A 146 8.74 -2.94 8.63
N TYR A 147 7.75 -2.69 7.80
CA TYR A 147 6.44 -2.20 8.23
C TYR A 147 5.31 -3.09 7.73
N CYS A 148 4.26 -3.15 8.50
CA CYS A 148 2.93 -3.57 8.07
C CYS A 148 2.07 -2.32 7.91
N ILE A 149 1.41 -2.18 6.76
CA ILE A 149 0.34 -1.22 6.55
C ILE A 149 -0.94 -2.01 6.34
N SER A 150 -2.03 -1.62 7.00
CA SER A 150 -3.33 -2.28 6.81
C SER A 150 -3.71 -2.29 5.35
N ASP A 151 -4.07 -3.48 4.83
CA ASP A 151 -4.31 -3.70 3.40
C ASP A 151 -5.46 -2.85 2.84
N GLU A 152 -6.46 -2.53 3.64
CA GLU A 152 -7.56 -1.64 3.25
C GLU A 152 -7.08 -0.23 2.84
N LEU A 153 -5.91 0.21 3.33
CA LEU A 153 -5.34 1.51 3.04
C LEU A 153 -4.56 1.54 1.72
N LEU A 154 -4.11 0.39 1.20
CA LEU A 154 -3.28 0.31 -0.01
C LEU A 154 -3.90 -0.54 -1.12
N ASN A 155 -4.62 -1.64 -0.78
CA ASN A 155 -5.08 -2.61 -1.76
C ASN A 155 -6.51 -2.34 -2.25
N THR A 156 -7.20 -1.38 -1.64
CA THR A 156 -8.52 -0.94 -2.08
C THR A 156 -8.38 0.36 -2.86
N PRO A 157 -8.68 0.38 -4.18
CA PRO A 157 -8.59 1.59 -5.00
C PRO A 157 -9.76 2.55 -4.70
N ALA A 158 -9.67 3.26 -3.57
CA ALA A 158 -10.70 4.09 -2.98
C ALA A 158 -10.10 5.32 -2.29
N PRO A 159 -10.90 6.27 -1.77
CA PRO A 159 -10.40 7.43 -1.04
C PRO A 159 -9.52 7.12 0.19
N THR A 160 -9.60 5.89 0.73
CA THR A 160 -8.72 5.38 1.81
C THR A 160 -7.23 5.39 1.43
N LEU A 161 -6.90 5.44 0.14
CA LEU A 161 -5.53 5.58 -0.37
C LEU A 161 -4.82 6.85 0.15
N VAL A 162 -5.56 7.88 0.58
CA VAL A 162 -4.98 9.06 1.25
C VAL A 162 -4.36 8.67 2.60
N SER A 163 -5.04 7.86 3.38
CA SER A 163 -4.48 7.33 4.64
C SER A 163 -3.29 6.40 4.37
N GLY A 164 -3.37 5.60 3.28
CA GLY A 164 -2.25 4.79 2.81
C GLY A 164 -1.03 5.63 2.41
N LEU A 165 -1.23 6.76 1.74
CA LEU A 165 -0.16 7.72 1.43
C LEU A 165 0.52 8.24 2.71
N HIS A 166 -0.25 8.63 3.71
CA HIS A 166 0.30 9.11 4.98
C HIS A 166 1.08 8.00 5.71
N ALA A 167 0.60 6.75 5.67
CA ALA A 167 1.31 5.62 6.24
C ALA A 167 2.62 5.32 5.50
N LEU A 168 2.63 5.37 4.16
CA LEU A 168 3.84 5.25 3.35
C LEU A 168 4.83 6.38 3.64
N ALA A 169 4.36 7.62 3.72
CA ALA A 169 5.20 8.78 4.01
C ALA A 169 5.85 8.67 5.40
N ALA A 170 5.11 8.20 6.41
CA ALA A 170 5.66 7.95 7.74
C ALA A 170 6.64 6.78 7.78
N ALA A 171 6.41 5.71 7.01
CA ALA A 171 7.36 4.58 6.88
C ALA A 171 8.67 4.98 6.19
N ILE A 172 8.58 5.85 5.17
CA ILE A 172 9.73 6.31 4.38
C ILE A 172 10.49 7.43 5.09
N HIS A 173 9.78 8.38 5.70
CA HIS A 173 10.33 9.59 6.34
C HIS A 173 9.75 9.78 7.76
N PRO A 174 10.05 8.90 8.73
CA PRO A 174 9.47 8.95 10.07
C PRO A 174 9.78 10.25 10.82
N ASP A 175 10.88 10.93 10.46
CA ASP A 175 11.26 12.23 11.05
C ASP A 175 10.35 13.38 10.59
N ALA A 176 9.62 13.21 9.50
CA ALA A 176 8.80 14.26 8.89
C ALA A 176 7.30 14.04 9.02
N PHE A 177 6.89 12.79 9.29
CA PHE A 177 5.50 12.40 9.38
C PHE A 177 5.23 11.63 10.66
N PRO A 178 4.17 11.94 11.41
CA PRO A 178 3.77 11.17 12.57
C PRO A 178 3.31 9.78 12.14
N GLN A 179 3.50 8.79 13.00
CA GLN A 179 3.01 7.43 12.76
C GLN A 179 1.47 7.41 12.82
N PRO A 180 0.78 7.11 11.70
CA PRO A 180 -0.67 7.05 11.67
C PRO A 180 -1.20 5.69 12.17
N GLU A 181 -2.50 5.63 12.42
CA GLU A 181 -3.21 4.37 12.61
C GLU A 181 -3.07 3.48 11.36
N GLY A 182 -2.97 2.15 11.56
CA GLY A 182 -2.80 1.18 10.47
C GLY A 182 -1.36 1.01 9.99
N LEU A 183 -0.38 1.72 10.56
CA LEU A 183 1.05 1.52 10.34
C LEU A 183 1.68 0.87 11.58
N ARG A 184 2.32 -0.28 11.41
CA ARG A 184 3.07 -0.98 12.45
C ARG A 184 4.50 -1.29 11.99
N CYS A 185 5.48 -0.97 12.85
CA CYS A 185 6.87 -1.30 12.63
C CYS A 185 7.21 -2.69 13.21
N ILE A 186 8.19 -3.39 12.66
CA ILE A 186 8.70 -4.67 13.16
C ILE A 186 9.15 -4.61 14.62
N ASN A 187 9.61 -3.44 15.08
CA ASN A 187 10.10 -3.22 16.46
C ASN A 187 9.00 -2.73 17.41
N ASP A 188 7.76 -2.58 16.97
CA ASP A 188 6.67 -2.14 17.82
C ASP A 188 6.27 -3.26 18.81
N ALA A 189 6.28 -2.96 20.10
CA ALA A 189 5.91 -3.87 21.19
C ALA A 189 4.44 -4.38 21.12
N ARG A 190 3.66 -3.94 20.15
CA ARG A 190 2.28 -4.36 19.88
C ARG A 190 2.15 -5.49 18.88
N ALA A 191 3.24 -6.24 18.59
CA ALA A 191 3.14 -7.41 17.74
C ALA A 191 2.09 -8.38 18.31
N PRO A 192 1.10 -8.84 17.52
CA PRO A 192 0.12 -9.81 18.00
C PRO A 192 0.89 -11.07 18.42
N THR A 193 0.82 -11.40 19.69
CA THR A 193 1.23 -12.71 20.19
C THR A 193 0.41 -13.75 19.45
N ASP A 194 1.08 -14.63 18.72
CA ASP A 194 0.48 -15.76 18.02
C ASP A 194 -0.19 -16.70 19.06
N THR A 195 -1.48 -16.48 19.32
CA THR A 195 -2.30 -17.23 20.26
C THR A 195 -2.94 -18.45 19.59
N ARG A 196 -2.32 -19.01 18.54
CA ARG A 196 -2.72 -20.31 17.96
C ARG A 196 -1.56 -21.28 17.89
N GLN A 197 -1.13 -21.74 19.04
CA GLN A 197 -0.56 -23.07 19.22
C GLN A 197 -1.44 -23.76 20.26
N SER A 198 -2.24 -24.67 19.82
CA SER A 198 -2.87 -25.81 20.50
C SER A 198 -4.24 -26.06 19.89
N ASP A 199 -4.34 -26.94 18.92
CA ASP A 199 -5.02 -28.25 18.94
C ASP A 199 -4.83 -28.90 17.58
#